data_8c3ac700b7b03fbfa04335c522e0cf0d
#
_entry.id   8c3ac700b7b03fbfa04335c522e0cf0d
#
_cell.length_a   1.000
_cell.length_b   1.000
_cell.length_c   1.000
_cell.angle_alpha   90.00
_cell.angle_beta   90.00
_cell.angle_gamma   90.00
#
_symmetry.space_group_name_H-M   'P 1'
#
loop_
_entity.id
_entity.type
_entity.pdbx_description
1 polymer ?
#
loop_
_entity_poly.entity_id
_entity_poly.type
_entity_poly.pdbx_seq_one_letter_code
_entity_poly.pdbx_strand_id
1 'polypeptide(L)'
;MTDALHALQLTLALNPALTLLCAGVLGALVGSFLNVVILRLPRRLEWEWRRDAHELLERSFDEPAPPNFFHGRSACPSCGHSIRWFENLPVVSWVALRGRCRGCGTSISIQYPLVEAGTGLLFALVVHHFGPTPAAAAGLVLTAALVAASGIDLRDRLLPDSIVLPLLWLGLLLSVNGVFVHPAQAILGAAAGYLSLWSVFWLHHLLTGREGLGYGDFKLMAVAGAWFGPQAILPVVFLAACLISVLGLIHLRRTGQGAHTHLAFGPAIGAAIWVWMLFGASHLGPWARQMGLP
;
A
#
# COMPACT_ATOMS: atom_id res chain seq x y z
N MET A 1 -3.69 -33.28 6.38
CA MET A 1 -3.56 -31.85 6.01
C MET A 1 -2.26 -31.26 6.53
N THR A 2 -1.81 -31.60 7.75
CA THR A 2 -0.53 -31.19 8.35
C THR A 2 0.68 -31.67 7.57
N ASP A 3 0.70 -32.92 7.10
CA ASP A 3 1.85 -33.51 6.39
C ASP A 3 2.10 -32.89 5.00
N ALA A 4 1.01 -32.55 4.29
CA ALA A 4 1.11 -31.89 2.99
C ALA A 4 1.65 -30.46 3.11
N LEU A 5 1.25 -29.73 4.17
CA LEU A 5 1.78 -28.39 4.47
C LEU A 5 3.26 -28.44 4.87
N HIS A 6 3.65 -29.44 5.66
CA HIS A 6 5.05 -29.65 6.04
C HIS A 6 5.93 -30.02 4.83
N ALA A 7 5.44 -30.91 3.96
CA ALA A 7 6.13 -31.25 2.72
C ALA A 7 6.31 -30.05 1.79
N LEU A 8 5.25 -29.22 1.65
CA LEU A 8 5.31 -27.99 0.87
C LEU A 8 6.33 -27.00 1.46
N GLN A 9 6.32 -26.77 2.77
CA GLN A 9 7.29 -25.89 3.44
C GLN A 9 8.71 -26.37 3.25
N LEU A 10 8.99 -27.68 3.37
CA LEU A 10 10.28 -28.27 3.10
C LEU A 10 10.71 -28.09 1.63
N THR A 11 9.81 -28.34 0.69
CA THR A 11 10.10 -28.16 -0.75
C THR A 11 10.43 -26.72 -1.09
N LEU A 12 9.70 -25.78 -0.54
CA LEU A 12 9.96 -24.35 -0.71
C LEU A 12 11.27 -23.92 -0.05
N ALA A 13 11.59 -24.42 1.14
CA ALA A 13 12.82 -24.12 1.84
C ALA A 13 14.06 -24.66 1.10
N LEU A 14 13.93 -25.85 0.47
CA LEU A 14 15.01 -26.50 -0.29
C LEU A 14 15.24 -25.90 -1.68
N ASN A 15 14.27 -25.16 -2.23
CA ASN A 15 14.34 -24.57 -3.57
C ASN A 15 14.09 -23.05 -3.55
N PRO A 16 15.09 -22.23 -3.13
CA PRO A 16 14.90 -20.79 -2.98
C PRO A 16 14.47 -20.10 -4.29
N ALA A 17 15.00 -20.53 -5.43
CA ALA A 17 14.64 -19.97 -6.73
C ALA A 17 13.16 -20.20 -7.07
N LEU A 18 12.63 -21.41 -6.81
CA LEU A 18 11.23 -21.74 -7.01
C LEU A 18 10.34 -20.91 -6.08
N THR A 19 10.76 -20.76 -4.82
CA THR A 19 10.01 -19.98 -3.82
C THR A 19 9.89 -18.51 -4.22
N LEU A 20 11.00 -17.92 -4.69
CA LEU A 20 10.99 -16.54 -5.17
C LEU A 20 10.15 -16.37 -6.45
N LEU A 21 10.21 -17.33 -7.37
CA LEU A 21 9.40 -17.34 -8.56
C LEU A 21 7.89 -17.40 -8.21
N CYS A 22 7.52 -18.33 -7.32
CA CYS A 22 6.12 -18.45 -6.85
C CYS A 22 5.65 -17.16 -6.16
N ALA A 23 6.48 -16.57 -5.30
CA ALA A 23 6.16 -15.29 -4.65
C ALA A 23 6.00 -14.16 -5.67
N GLY A 24 6.87 -14.08 -6.67
CA GLY A 24 6.79 -13.09 -7.74
C GLY A 24 5.55 -13.24 -8.58
N VAL A 25 5.20 -14.47 -8.98
CA VAL A 25 3.97 -14.76 -9.74
C VAL A 25 2.72 -14.42 -8.90
N LEU A 26 2.69 -14.85 -7.63
CA LEU A 26 1.60 -14.50 -6.72
C LEU A 26 1.47 -12.99 -6.57
N GLY A 27 2.59 -12.29 -6.39
CA GLY A 27 2.60 -10.84 -6.28
C GLY A 27 2.10 -10.15 -7.56
N ALA A 28 2.46 -10.65 -8.73
CA ALA A 28 1.97 -10.11 -10.00
C ALA A 28 0.45 -10.32 -10.17
N LEU A 29 -0.07 -11.49 -9.78
CA LEU A 29 -1.51 -11.78 -9.77
C LEU A 29 -2.26 -10.86 -8.79
N VAL A 30 -1.73 -10.70 -7.58
CA VAL A 30 -2.26 -9.74 -6.60
C VAL A 30 -2.19 -8.32 -7.18
N GLY A 31 -1.08 -7.90 -7.77
CA GLY A 31 -0.91 -6.59 -8.40
C GLY A 31 -1.96 -6.29 -9.49
N SER A 32 -2.32 -7.31 -10.29
CA SER A 32 -3.41 -7.19 -11.25
C SER A 32 -4.75 -6.90 -10.57
N PHE A 33 -5.05 -7.57 -9.46
CA PHE A 33 -6.22 -7.26 -8.64
C PHE A 33 -6.13 -5.89 -7.97
N LEU A 34 -4.94 -5.49 -7.47
CA LEU A 34 -4.73 -4.17 -6.87
C LEU A 34 -5.02 -3.04 -7.86
N ASN A 35 -4.75 -3.19 -9.15
CA ASN A 35 -5.16 -2.23 -10.16
C ASN A 35 -6.69 -2.01 -10.16
N VAL A 36 -7.48 -3.09 -9.99
CA VAL A 36 -8.95 -2.98 -9.86
C VAL A 36 -9.32 -2.21 -8.60
N VAL A 37 -8.66 -2.49 -7.47
CA VAL A 37 -8.89 -1.78 -6.20
C VAL A 37 -8.57 -0.30 -6.34
N ILE A 38 -7.37 0.04 -6.85
CA ILE A 38 -6.90 1.42 -7.06
C ILE A 38 -7.89 2.23 -7.92
N LEU A 39 -8.49 1.59 -8.93
CA LEU A 39 -9.37 2.29 -9.87
C LEU A 39 -10.83 2.35 -9.42
N ARG A 40 -11.32 1.34 -8.68
CA ARG A 40 -12.75 1.23 -8.36
C ARG A 40 -13.08 1.70 -6.94
N LEU A 41 -12.17 1.51 -5.97
CA LEU A 41 -12.44 1.86 -4.57
C LEU A 41 -12.71 3.36 -4.38
N PRO A 42 -11.90 4.29 -4.90
CA PRO A 42 -12.18 5.72 -4.72
C PRO A 42 -13.54 6.14 -5.28
N ARG A 43 -13.87 5.67 -6.50
CA ARG A 43 -15.15 5.96 -7.14
C ARG A 43 -16.35 5.47 -6.33
N ARG A 44 -16.19 4.28 -5.70
CA ARG A 44 -17.24 3.71 -4.86
C ARG A 44 -17.41 4.51 -3.57
N LEU A 45 -16.32 4.87 -2.90
CA LEU A 45 -16.35 5.70 -1.70
C LEU A 45 -16.96 7.08 -1.98
N GLU A 46 -16.59 7.69 -3.10
CA GLU A 46 -17.14 8.98 -3.52
C GLU A 46 -18.64 8.90 -3.80
N TRP A 47 -19.10 7.81 -4.41
CA TRP A 47 -20.52 7.54 -4.61
C TRP A 47 -21.26 7.33 -3.28
N GLU A 48 -20.68 6.53 -2.36
CA GLU A 48 -21.25 6.29 -1.02
C GLU A 48 -21.36 7.60 -0.23
N TRP A 49 -20.33 8.44 -0.22
CA TRP A 49 -20.36 9.75 0.47
C TRP A 49 -21.40 10.69 -0.13
N ARG A 50 -21.55 10.72 -1.45
CA ARG A 50 -22.60 11.52 -2.10
C ARG A 50 -24.00 11.01 -1.74
N ARG A 51 -24.21 9.71 -1.76
CA ARG A 51 -25.47 9.10 -1.34
C ARG A 51 -25.81 9.47 0.10
N ASP A 52 -24.87 9.27 1.01
CA ASP A 52 -25.06 9.54 2.45
C ASP A 52 -25.32 11.04 2.70
N ALA A 53 -24.65 11.92 1.96
CA ALA A 53 -24.92 13.36 2.02
C ALA A 53 -26.33 13.73 1.52
N HIS A 54 -26.80 13.08 0.45
CA HIS A 54 -28.15 13.27 -0.05
C HIS A 54 -29.20 12.75 0.94
N GLU A 55 -28.96 11.61 1.56
CA GLU A 55 -29.82 11.03 2.60
C GLU A 55 -29.91 11.97 3.80
N LEU A 56 -28.79 12.51 4.30
CA LEU A 56 -28.76 13.49 5.38
C LEU A 56 -29.51 14.80 5.05
N LEU A 57 -29.53 15.19 3.78
CA LEU A 57 -30.24 16.39 3.29
C LEU A 57 -31.67 16.09 2.85
N GLU A 58 -32.19 14.88 3.08
CA GLU A 58 -33.52 14.42 2.65
C GLU A 58 -33.79 14.65 1.15
N ARG A 59 -32.74 14.48 0.31
CA ARG A 59 -32.83 14.66 -1.15
C ARG A 59 -32.79 13.30 -1.84
N SER A 60 -33.50 13.18 -2.97
CA SER A 60 -33.40 11.99 -3.82
C SER A 60 -31.98 11.83 -4.38
N PHE A 61 -31.52 10.58 -4.48
CA PHE A 61 -30.23 10.20 -5.06
C PHE A 61 -30.45 9.10 -6.09
N ASP A 62 -30.39 9.46 -7.38
CA ASP A 62 -30.72 8.58 -8.50
C ASP A 62 -29.48 8.09 -9.29
N GLU A 63 -28.25 8.38 -8.79
CA GLU A 63 -27.03 7.89 -9.44
C GLU A 63 -26.89 6.36 -9.27
N PRO A 64 -26.70 5.61 -10.37
CA PRO A 64 -26.48 4.17 -10.30
C PRO A 64 -25.17 3.85 -9.57
N ALA A 65 -25.20 2.83 -8.72
CA ALA A 65 -24.01 2.39 -8.00
C ALA A 65 -22.90 1.94 -8.97
N PRO A 66 -21.63 2.33 -8.73
CA PRO A 66 -20.52 1.85 -9.54
C PRO A 66 -20.35 0.33 -9.39
N PRO A 67 -19.76 -0.36 -10.40
CA PRO A 67 -19.59 -1.81 -10.38
C PRO A 67 -18.79 -2.28 -9.16
N ASN A 68 -19.22 -3.38 -8.55
CA ASN A 68 -18.54 -4.03 -7.42
C ASN A 68 -17.15 -4.54 -7.84
N PHE A 69 -16.26 -4.76 -6.83
CA PHE A 69 -14.91 -5.30 -7.06
C PHE A 69 -14.92 -6.67 -7.73
N PHE A 70 -15.86 -7.53 -7.31
CA PHE A 70 -15.94 -8.92 -7.74
C PHE A 70 -16.97 -9.18 -8.85
N HIS A 71 -17.87 -8.23 -9.13
CA HIS A 71 -18.89 -8.36 -10.14
C HIS A 71 -18.63 -7.37 -11.28
N GLY A 72 -18.59 -7.91 -12.47
CA GLY A 72 -18.36 -7.16 -13.72
C GLY A 72 -17.03 -7.59 -14.37
N ARG A 73 -17.13 -8.10 -15.59
CA ARG A 73 -15.96 -8.41 -16.41
C ARG A 73 -15.16 -7.14 -16.66
N SER A 74 -13.85 -7.26 -16.62
CA SER A 74 -13.00 -6.18 -17.09
C SER A 74 -13.29 -5.95 -18.56
N ALA A 75 -13.56 -4.72 -18.93
CA ALA A 75 -13.86 -4.33 -20.31
C ALA A 75 -13.07 -3.08 -20.70
N CYS A 76 -12.78 -2.94 -21.96
CA CYS A 76 -12.15 -1.74 -22.50
C CYS A 76 -13.12 -0.54 -22.34
N PRO A 77 -12.70 0.56 -21.72
CA PRO A 77 -13.56 1.73 -21.52
C PRO A 77 -13.95 2.42 -22.84
N SER A 78 -13.17 2.23 -23.90
CA SER A 78 -13.40 2.89 -25.20
C SER A 78 -14.33 2.11 -26.13
N CYS A 79 -14.28 0.76 -26.13
CA CYS A 79 -15.07 -0.05 -27.07
C CYS A 79 -15.94 -1.12 -26.43
N GLY A 80 -15.93 -1.26 -25.09
CA GLY A 80 -16.70 -2.29 -24.40
C GLY A 80 -16.19 -3.72 -24.59
N HIS A 81 -15.06 -3.94 -25.31
CA HIS A 81 -14.48 -5.27 -25.51
C HIS A 81 -14.26 -5.95 -24.16
N SER A 82 -14.87 -7.12 -23.95
CA SER A 82 -14.72 -7.92 -22.73
C SER A 82 -13.34 -8.57 -22.70
N ILE A 83 -12.53 -8.21 -21.72
CA ILE A 83 -11.16 -8.72 -21.54
C ILE A 83 -11.25 -10.19 -21.15
N ARG A 84 -10.61 -11.07 -21.95
CA ARG A 84 -10.55 -12.51 -21.68
C ARG A 84 -9.49 -12.80 -20.63
N TRP A 85 -9.56 -13.95 -19.94
CA TRP A 85 -8.62 -14.31 -18.88
C TRP A 85 -7.14 -14.26 -19.31
N PHE A 86 -6.83 -14.70 -20.54
CA PHE A 86 -5.47 -14.67 -21.08
C PHE A 86 -5.00 -13.26 -21.53
N GLU A 87 -5.95 -12.34 -21.76
CA GLU A 87 -5.68 -10.92 -22.01
C GLU A 87 -5.44 -10.15 -20.70
N ASN A 88 -5.64 -10.82 -19.56
CA ASN A 88 -5.45 -10.29 -18.20
C ASN A 88 -4.29 -10.98 -17.44
N LEU A 89 -3.44 -11.73 -18.17
CA LEU A 89 -2.22 -12.29 -17.57
C LEU A 89 -1.26 -11.16 -17.21
N PRO A 90 -0.85 -11.05 -15.91
CA PRO A 90 -0.08 -9.91 -15.44
C PRO A 90 1.20 -9.71 -16.26
N VAL A 91 1.48 -8.47 -16.67
CA VAL A 91 2.62 -8.03 -17.48
C VAL A 91 2.65 -8.67 -18.87
N VAL A 92 2.47 -9.99 -18.96
CA VAL A 92 2.61 -10.77 -20.21
C VAL A 92 1.63 -10.32 -21.27
N SER A 93 0.36 -10.15 -20.90
CA SER A 93 -0.67 -9.71 -21.87
C SER A 93 -0.42 -8.28 -22.36
N TRP A 94 0.02 -7.40 -21.49
CA TRP A 94 0.34 -6.01 -21.88
C TRP A 94 1.50 -5.97 -22.89
N VAL A 95 2.56 -6.75 -22.65
CA VAL A 95 3.70 -6.85 -23.56
C VAL A 95 3.29 -7.48 -24.89
N ALA A 96 2.53 -8.60 -24.87
CA ALA A 96 2.06 -9.30 -26.06
C ALA A 96 1.14 -8.43 -26.94
N LEU A 97 0.29 -7.61 -26.30
CA LEU A 97 -0.61 -6.67 -26.98
C LEU A 97 0.06 -5.32 -27.29
N ARG A 98 1.36 -5.16 -26.96
CA ARG A 98 2.13 -3.91 -27.14
C ARG A 98 1.42 -2.71 -26.51
N GLY A 99 0.81 -2.90 -25.34
CA GLY A 99 0.09 -1.87 -24.61
C GLY A 99 -1.18 -1.36 -25.29
N ARG A 100 -1.84 -2.16 -26.15
CA ARG A 100 -3.03 -1.74 -26.90
C ARG A 100 -4.19 -2.71 -26.73
N CYS A 101 -5.40 -2.17 -26.71
CA CYS A 101 -6.61 -2.98 -26.68
C CYS A 101 -6.73 -3.84 -27.94
N ARG A 102 -7.03 -5.12 -27.78
CA ARG A 102 -7.21 -6.05 -28.90
C ARG A 102 -8.40 -5.70 -29.81
N GLY A 103 -9.45 -5.09 -29.24
CA GLY A 103 -10.67 -4.75 -29.99
C GLY A 103 -10.57 -3.44 -30.77
N CYS A 104 -10.01 -2.37 -30.20
CA CYS A 104 -10.02 -1.04 -30.81
C CYS A 104 -8.63 -0.38 -30.94
N GLY A 105 -7.56 -1.02 -30.48
CA GLY A 105 -6.21 -0.46 -30.56
C GLY A 105 -5.90 0.69 -29.60
N THR A 106 -6.86 1.13 -28.77
CA THR A 106 -6.62 2.20 -27.77
C THR A 106 -5.51 1.77 -26.81
N SER A 107 -4.65 2.74 -26.41
CA SER A 107 -3.55 2.50 -25.49
C SER A 107 -4.01 2.09 -24.09
N ILE A 108 -3.36 1.06 -23.54
CA ILE A 108 -3.54 0.60 -22.15
C ILE A 108 -2.48 1.29 -21.30
N SER A 109 -2.90 1.93 -20.21
CA SER A 109 -1.99 2.65 -19.29
C SER A 109 -0.85 1.74 -18.82
N ILE A 110 0.36 2.31 -18.76
CA ILE A 110 1.55 1.66 -18.20
C ILE A 110 1.44 1.41 -16.69
N GLN A 111 0.50 2.05 -16.01
CA GLN A 111 0.20 1.80 -14.60
C GLN A 111 -0.07 0.31 -14.34
N TYR A 112 -0.81 -0.36 -15.23
CA TYR A 112 -1.16 -1.78 -15.06
C TYR A 112 0.08 -2.67 -14.92
N PRO A 113 0.98 -2.76 -15.92
CA PRO A 113 2.15 -3.61 -15.81
C PRO A 113 3.15 -3.12 -14.74
N LEU A 114 3.20 -1.82 -14.42
CA LEU A 114 4.06 -1.31 -13.35
C LEU A 114 3.59 -1.79 -11.97
N VAL A 115 2.29 -1.73 -11.67
CA VAL A 115 1.75 -2.23 -10.41
C VAL A 115 1.91 -3.74 -10.32
N GLU A 116 1.66 -4.47 -11.40
CA GLU A 116 1.80 -5.93 -11.46
C GLU A 116 3.24 -6.38 -11.24
N ALA A 117 4.18 -5.88 -12.04
CA ALA A 117 5.60 -6.21 -11.93
C ALA A 117 6.19 -5.72 -10.60
N GLY A 118 5.83 -4.50 -10.17
CA GLY A 118 6.26 -3.93 -8.90
C GLY A 118 5.82 -4.78 -7.72
N THR A 119 4.54 -5.15 -7.66
CA THR A 119 4.02 -6.01 -6.57
C THR A 119 4.69 -7.39 -6.61
N GLY A 120 4.91 -7.96 -7.80
CA GLY A 120 5.65 -9.21 -7.97
C GLY A 120 7.06 -9.15 -7.40
N LEU A 121 7.80 -8.10 -7.73
CA LEU A 121 9.16 -7.87 -7.21
C LEU A 121 9.16 -7.68 -5.70
N LEU A 122 8.25 -6.83 -5.17
CA LEU A 122 8.15 -6.57 -3.74
C LEU A 122 7.83 -7.85 -2.95
N PHE A 123 6.94 -8.71 -3.47
CA PHE A 123 6.62 -10.00 -2.85
C PHE A 123 7.83 -10.93 -2.83
N ALA A 124 8.55 -11.03 -3.95
CA ALA A 124 9.77 -11.82 -4.01
C ALA A 124 10.84 -11.34 -3.00
N LEU A 125 11.00 -10.02 -2.84
CA LEU A 125 11.92 -9.44 -1.86
C LEU A 125 11.50 -9.73 -0.41
N VAL A 126 10.20 -9.66 -0.08
CA VAL A 126 9.68 -10.03 1.24
C VAL A 126 9.98 -11.49 1.55
N VAL A 127 9.68 -12.40 0.61
CA VAL A 127 9.93 -13.84 0.80
C VAL A 127 11.43 -14.15 0.81
N HIS A 128 12.24 -13.43 0.03
CA HIS A 128 13.69 -13.55 0.10
C HIS A 128 14.23 -13.18 1.48
N HIS A 129 13.70 -12.13 2.10
CA HIS A 129 14.18 -11.63 3.39
C HIS A 129 13.71 -12.50 4.57
N PHE A 130 12.44 -12.87 4.62
CA PHE A 130 11.83 -13.58 5.75
C PHE A 130 11.76 -15.09 5.57
N GLY A 131 12.01 -15.62 4.36
CA GLY A 131 11.76 -17.03 4.04
C GLY A 131 10.26 -17.37 4.11
N PRO A 132 9.88 -18.66 4.05
CA PRO A 132 8.49 -19.12 4.16
C PRO A 132 8.02 -19.16 5.62
N THR A 133 7.85 -17.99 6.23
CA THR A 133 7.50 -17.78 7.65
C THR A 133 6.18 -17.03 7.81
N PRO A 134 5.55 -17.04 9.00
CA PRO A 134 4.40 -16.17 9.30
C PRO A 134 4.69 -14.70 9.10
N ALA A 135 5.92 -14.25 9.37
CA ALA A 135 6.36 -12.87 9.13
C ALA A 135 6.34 -12.53 7.64
N ALA A 136 6.78 -13.46 6.76
CA ALA A 136 6.65 -13.28 5.32
C ALA A 136 5.18 -13.15 4.91
N ALA A 137 4.31 -14.04 5.35
CA ALA A 137 2.88 -13.98 5.03
C ALA A 137 2.25 -12.64 5.45
N ALA A 138 2.54 -12.17 6.67
CA ALA A 138 2.12 -10.87 7.15
C ALA A 138 2.71 -9.74 6.29
N GLY A 139 4.00 -9.80 5.96
CA GLY A 139 4.69 -8.84 5.12
C GLY A 139 4.11 -8.74 3.70
N LEU A 140 3.64 -9.85 3.12
CA LEU A 140 2.94 -9.85 1.82
C LEU A 140 1.62 -9.08 1.90
N VAL A 141 0.83 -9.28 2.99
CA VAL A 141 -0.42 -8.54 3.21
C VAL A 141 -0.14 -7.05 3.39
N LEU A 142 0.85 -6.69 4.22
CA LEU A 142 1.28 -5.30 4.38
C LEU A 142 1.68 -4.68 3.04
N THR A 143 2.50 -5.38 2.27
CA THR A 143 2.97 -4.91 0.95
C THR A 143 1.80 -4.65 0.00
N ALA A 144 0.85 -5.58 -0.11
CA ALA A 144 -0.33 -5.42 -0.97
C ALA A 144 -1.17 -4.20 -0.56
N ALA A 145 -1.42 -4.03 0.74
CA ALA A 145 -2.18 -2.91 1.27
C ALA A 145 -1.46 -1.56 1.04
N LEU A 146 -0.14 -1.51 1.26
CA LEU A 146 0.66 -0.30 0.99
C LEU A 146 0.70 0.06 -0.49
N VAL A 147 0.80 -0.92 -1.40
CA VAL A 147 0.73 -0.68 -2.85
C VAL A 147 -0.63 -0.12 -3.23
N ALA A 148 -1.73 -0.72 -2.73
CA ALA A 148 -3.08 -0.23 -2.99
C ALA A 148 -3.29 1.20 -2.46
N ALA A 149 -2.96 1.45 -1.19
CA ALA A 149 -3.10 2.75 -0.55
C ALA A 149 -2.25 3.82 -1.27
N SER A 150 -1.00 3.50 -1.60
CA SER A 150 -0.10 4.40 -2.34
C SER A 150 -0.62 4.70 -3.75
N GLY A 151 -1.15 3.69 -4.46
CA GLY A 151 -1.70 3.87 -5.80
C GLY A 151 -2.96 4.75 -5.80
N ILE A 152 -3.81 4.62 -4.79
CA ILE A 152 -4.99 5.46 -4.60
C ILE A 152 -4.57 6.89 -4.25
N ASP A 153 -3.64 7.06 -3.30
CA ASP A 153 -3.21 8.38 -2.86
C ASP A 153 -2.49 9.17 -3.97
N LEU A 154 -1.67 8.51 -4.78
CA LEU A 154 -1.04 9.13 -5.97
C LEU A 154 -2.05 9.68 -6.97
N ARG A 155 -3.21 9.04 -7.08
CA ARG A 155 -4.22 9.36 -8.07
C ARG A 155 -5.28 10.31 -7.55
N ASP A 156 -5.87 9.96 -6.40
CA ASP A 156 -7.08 10.58 -5.88
C ASP A 156 -6.81 11.35 -4.56
N ARG A 157 -5.57 11.31 -4.05
CA ARG A 157 -5.15 11.94 -2.77
C ARG A 157 -6.01 11.51 -1.59
N LEU A 158 -6.33 10.23 -1.57
CA LEU A 158 -7.17 9.60 -0.59
C LEU A 158 -6.48 8.37 -0.02
N LEU A 159 -6.44 8.26 1.30
CA LEU A 159 -6.05 7.05 2.02
C LEU A 159 -7.31 6.42 2.62
N PRO A 160 -7.90 5.39 1.98
CA PRO A 160 -9.16 4.82 2.43
C PRO A 160 -9.05 4.15 3.78
N ASP A 161 -9.95 4.47 4.70
CA ASP A 161 -10.07 3.82 6.01
C ASP A 161 -10.32 2.31 5.88
N SER A 162 -11.01 1.90 4.83
CA SER A 162 -11.25 0.49 4.50
C SER A 162 -9.98 -0.33 4.21
N ILE A 163 -8.86 0.31 3.94
CA ILE A 163 -7.53 -0.32 3.81
C ILE A 163 -6.71 -0.08 5.07
N VAL A 164 -6.61 1.17 5.52
CA VAL A 164 -5.67 1.58 6.57
C VAL A 164 -6.08 1.03 7.94
N LEU A 165 -7.36 1.08 8.31
CA LEU A 165 -7.81 0.60 9.62
C LEU A 165 -7.72 -0.92 9.77
N PRO A 166 -8.18 -1.77 8.82
CA PRO A 166 -7.93 -3.21 8.89
C PRO A 166 -6.44 -3.56 8.99
N LEU A 167 -5.58 -2.81 8.29
CA LEU A 167 -4.13 -3.02 8.35
C LEU A 167 -3.56 -2.68 9.73
N LEU A 168 -4.03 -1.61 10.36
CA LEU A 168 -3.66 -1.24 11.74
C LEU A 168 -4.09 -2.34 12.71
N TRP A 169 -5.33 -2.80 12.64
CA TRP A 169 -5.84 -3.88 13.50
C TRP A 169 -5.09 -5.19 13.27
N LEU A 170 -4.75 -5.51 12.03
CA LEU A 170 -3.95 -6.69 11.74
C LEU A 170 -2.57 -6.63 12.41
N GLY A 171 -1.90 -5.47 12.40
CA GLY A 171 -0.63 -5.27 13.11
C GLY A 171 -0.75 -5.52 14.61
N LEU A 172 -1.79 -4.97 15.23
CA LEU A 172 -2.09 -5.20 16.65
C LEU A 172 -2.37 -6.68 16.95
N LEU A 173 -3.13 -7.37 16.11
CA LEU A 173 -3.42 -8.80 16.28
C LEU A 173 -2.19 -9.68 16.10
N LEU A 174 -1.34 -9.39 15.12
CA LEU A 174 -0.08 -10.11 14.90
C LEU A 174 0.89 -9.95 16.08
N SER A 175 0.84 -8.82 16.78
CA SER A 175 1.66 -8.57 17.96
C SER A 175 1.37 -9.50 19.14
N VAL A 176 0.12 -10.04 19.23
CA VAL A 176 -0.26 -11.03 20.26
C VAL A 176 0.64 -12.26 20.21
N ASN A 177 1.01 -12.67 18.98
CA ASN A 177 1.94 -13.79 18.75
C ASN A 177 3.41 -13.34 18.62
N GLY A 178 3.70 -12.06 18.82
CA GLY A 178 5.06 -11.51 18.73
C GLY A 178 5.69 -11.62 17.34
N VAL A 179 4.90 -11.53 16.25
CA VAL A 179 5.40 -11.73 14.88
C VAL A 179 6.48 -10.70 14.52
N PHE A 180 6.28 -9.43 14.85
CA PHE A 180 7.27 -8.37 14.66
C PHE A 180 7.62 -7.68 15.98
N VAL A 181 6.64 -7.39 16.82
CA VAL A 181 6.78 -6.73 18.13
C VAL A 181 5.79 -7.29 19.13
N HIS A 182 6.01 -7.04 20.43
CA HIS A 182 5.08 -7.43 21.49
C HIS A 182 3.88 -6.46 21.59
N PRO A 183 2.74 -6.87 22.17
CA PRO A 183 1.51 -6.07 22.22
C PRO A 183 1.69 -4.66 22.82
N ALA A 184 2.45 -4.53 23.91
CA ALA A 184 2.71 -3.24 24.51
C ALA A 184 3.43 -2.27 23.54
N GLN A 185 4.43 -2.77 22.81
CA GLN A 185 5.14 -1.99 21.81
C GLN A 185 4.24 -1.63 20.61
N ALA A 186 3.38 -2.55 20.17
CA ALA A 186 2.43 -2.31 19.09
C ALA A 186 1.42 -1.21 19.45
N ILE A 187 0.85 -1.25 20.68
CA ILE A 187 -0.11 -0.25 21.15
C ILE A 187 0.57 1.12 21.30
N LEU A 188 1.72 1.17 22.01
CA LEU A 188 2.47 2.41 22.18
C LEU A 188 2.97 2.97 20.85
N GLY A 189 3.39 2.08 19.94
CA GLY A 189 3.81 2.43 18.60
C GLY A 189 2.67 3.04 17.78
N ALA A 190 1.49 2.43 17.79
CA ALA A 190 0.32 2.94 17.10
C ALA A 190 -0.06 4.35 17.58
N ALA A 191 -0.09 4.54 18.92
CA ALA A 191 -0.36 5.84 19.52
C ALA A 191 0.72 6.88 19.16
N ALA A 192 2.01 6.52 19.30
CA ALA A 192 3.12 7.39 18.95
C ALA A 192 3.13 7.75 17.44
N GLY A 193 2.84 6.78 16.57
CA GLY A 193 2.75 6.99 15.14
C GLY A 193 1.68 8.00 14.76
N TYR A 194 0.46 7.82 15.29
CA TYR A 194 -0.63 8.77 15.07
C TYR A 194 -0.29 10.16 15.59
N LEU A 195 0.11 10.24 16.85
CA LEU A 195 0.37 11.51 17.54
C LEU A 195 1.57 12.27 16.97
N SER A 196 2.56 11.59 16.38
CA SER A 196 3.73 12.24 15.79
C SER A 196 3.33 13.21 14.65
N LEU A 197 2.58 12.73 13.66
CA LEU A 197 2.13 13.57 12.55
C LEU A 197 0.96 14.49 12.95
N TRP A 198 0.10 14.04 13.85
CA TRP A 198 -0.96 14.86 14.43
C TRP A 198 -0.41 16.10 15.15
N SER A 199 0.65 15.94 15.94
CA SER A 199 1.31 17.06 16.64
C SER A 199 1.92 18.05 15.66
N VAL A 200 2.59 17.56 14.60
CA VAL A 200 3.16 18.40 13.54
C VAL A 200 2.07 19.15 12.78
N PHE A 201 0.97 18.48 12.48
CA PHE A 201 -0.19 19.10 11.81
C PHE A 201 -0.76 20.26 12.65
N TRP A 202 -1.06 20.02 13.94
CA TRP A 202 -1.61 21.06 14.80
C TRP A 202 -0.64 22.21 15.06
N LEU A 203 0.65 21.92 15.23
CA LEU A 203 1.67 22.96 15.37
C LEU A 203 1.72 23.83 14.09
N HIS A 204 1.74 23.21 12.93
CA HIS A 204 1.71 23.94 11.65
C HIS A 204 0.42 24.73 11.48
N HIS A 205 -0.73 24.16 11.78
CA HIS A 205 -2.02 24.84 11.69
C HIS A 205 -2.12 26.05 12.62
N LEU A 206 -1.66 25.92 13.86
CA LEU A 206 -1.61 27.03 14.83
C LEU A 206 -0.68 28.17 14.40
N LEU A 207 0.44 27.84 13.73
CA LEU A 207 1.40 28.84 13.29
C LEU A 207 1.04 29.52 11.96
N THR A 208 0.38 28.82 11.05
CA THR A 208 0.15 29.27 9.67
C THR A 208 -1.32 29.44 9.30
N GLY A 209 -2.25 28.87 10.07
CA GLY A 209 -3.68 28.80 9.72
C GLY A 209 -4.01 27.89 8.54
N ARG A 210 -3.04 27.09 8.06
CA ARG A 210 -3.19 26.24 6.87
C ARG A 210 -3.15 24.75 7.24
N GLU A 211 -3.93 23.94 6.52
CA GLU A 211 -3.86 22.49 6.60
C GLU A 211 -2.73 21.99 5.69
N GLY A 212 -1.71 21.33 6.28
CA GLY A 212 -0.52 20.89 5.55
C GLY A 212 -0.42 19.39 5.32
N LEU A 213 -1.22 18.56 6.05
CA LEU A 213 -1.18 17.10 6.02
C LEU A 213 -2.59 16.53 6.03
N GLY A 214 -2.78 15.36 5.40
CA GLY A 214 -4.05 14.64 5.44
C GLY A 214 -4.21 13.80 6.71
N TYR A 215 -5.44 13.67 7.23
CA TYR A 215 -5.73 12.79 8.38
C TYR A 215 -5.43 11.31 8.09
N GLY A 216 -5.44 10.90 6.82
CA GLY A 216 -5.05 9.55 6.39
C GLY A 216 -3.60 9.22 6.69
N ASP A 217 -2.70 10.21 6.57
CA ASP A 217 -1.27 10.05 6.84
C ASP A 217 -1.00 9.70 8.31
N PHE A 218 -1.77 10.27 9.25
CA PHE A 218 -1.65 9.96 10.68
C PHE A 218 -2.02 8.50 10.96
N LYS A 219 -3.11 8.02 10.33
CA LYS A 219 -3.56 6.63 10.44
C LYS A 219 -2.54 5.67 9.83
N LEU A 220 -1.95 6.03 8.69
CA LEU A 220 -0.91 5.24 8.05
C LEU A 220 0.37 5.17 8.90
N MET A 221 0.74 6.27 9.59
CA MET A 221 1.83 6.26 10.57
C MET A 221 1.49 5.39 11.80
N ALA A 222 0.24 5.37 12.24
CA ALA A 222 -0.21 4.46 13.29
C ALA A 222 -0.05 2.99 12.87
N VAL A 223 -0.26 2.66 11.58
CA VAL A 223 0.05 1.31 11.04
C VAL A 223 1.53 0.98 11.23
N ALA A 224 2.45 1.90 10.88
CA ALA A 224 3.89 1.68 11.07
C ALA A 224 4.21 1.31 12.54
N GLY A 225 3.62 2.05 13.48
CA GLY A 225 3.80 1.80 14.91
C GLY A 225 3.17 0.52 15.41
N ALA A 226 1.97 0.17 14.92
CA ALA A 226 1.28 -1.07 15.27
C ALA A 226 2.06 -2.32 14.83
N TRP A 227 2.72 -2.26 13.67
CA TRP A 227 3.49 -3.37 13.13
C TRP A 227 4.91 -3.47 13.69
N PHE A 228 5.57 -2.34 13.93
CA PHE A 228 7.00 -2.31 14.21
C PHE A 228 7.39 -1.60 15.50
N GLY A 229 6.41 -1.12 16.28
CA GLY A 229 6.65 -0.46 17.56
C GLY A 229 7.10 1.01 17.45
N PRO A 230 7.32 1.69 18.61
CA PRO A 230 7.66 3.11 18.64
C PRO A 230 9.00 3.43 17.97
N GLN A 231 9.94 2.49 17.99
CA GLN A 231 11.27 2.63 17.39
C GLN A 231 11.22 2.85 15.86
N ALA A 232 10.14 2.44 15.18
CA ALA A 232 9.97 2.63 13.77
C ALA A 232 9.59 4.07 13.39
N ILE A 233 8.98 4.83 14.31
CA ILE A 233 8.32 6.09 13.97
C ILE A 233 9.29 7.14 13.43
N LEU A 234 10.36 7.45 14.18
CA LEU A 234 11.32 8.46 13.74
C LEU A 234 12.02 8.12 12.42
N PRO A 235 12.56 6.89 12.22
CA PRO A 235 13.16 6.52 10.96
C PRO A 235 12.17 6.54 9.78
N VAL A 236 10.94 6.08 9.99
CA VAL A 236 9.91 6.08 8.93
C VAL A 236 9.54 7.51 8.55
N VAL A 237 9.28 8.40 9.52
CA VAL A 237 9.00 9.82 9.26
C VAL A 237 10.17 10.47 8.53
N PHE A 238 11.40 10.24 8.99
CA PHE A 238 12.59 10.82 8.38
C PHE A 238 12.76 10.34 6.93
N LEU A 239 12.66 9.04 6.69
CA LEU A 239 12.78 8.49 5.34
C LEU A 239 11.66 8.98 4.42
N ALA A 240 10.41 9.03 4.91
CA ALA A 240 9.29 9.56 4.16
C ALA A 240 9.49 11.04 3.80
N ALA A 241 9.98 11.85 4.75
CA ALA A 241 10.30 13.26 4.52
C ALA A 241 11.42 13.44 3.49
N CYS A 242 12.47 12.62 3.53
CA CYS A 242 13.53 12.62 2.52
C CYS A 242 12.98 12.26 1.14
N LEU A 243 12.19 11.18 1.05
CA LEU A 243 11.60 10.72 -0.22
C LEU A 243 10.72 11.79 -0.85
N ILE A 244 9.79 12.38 -0.08
CA ILE A 244 8.89 13.41 -0.63
C ILE A 244 9.64 14.69 -1.00
N SER A 245 10.69 15.05 -0.26
CA SER A 245 11.53 16.21 -0.57
C SER A 245 12.29 16.03 -1.88
N VAL A 246 12.85 14.84 -2.11
CA VAL A 246 13.54 14.51 -3.37
C VAL A 246 12.55 14.51 -4.54
N LEU A 247 11.39 13.89 -4.38
CA LEU A 247 10.35 13.87 -5.40
C LEU A 247 9.83 15.29 -5.70
N GLY A 248 9.63 16.09 -4.67
CA GLY A 248 9.24 17.50 -4.79
C GLY A 248 10.26 18.34 -5.56
N LEU A 249 11.54 18.15 -5.26
CA LEU A 249 12.62 18.86 -5.97
C LEU A 249 12.70 18.43 -7.45
N ILE A 250 12.54 17.15 -7.74
CA ILE A 250 12.49 16.64 -9.12
C ILE A 250 11.28 17.24 -9.86
N HIS A 251 10.12 17.25 -9.22
CA HIS A 251 8.90 17.82 -9.80
C HIS A 251 9.06 19.30 -10.09
N LEU A 252 9.58 20.07 -9.13
CA LEU A 252 9.86 21.50 -9.28
C LEU A 252 10.80 21.78 -10.45
N ARG A 253 11.90 21.01 -10.56
CA ARG A 253 12.87 21.17 -11.68
C ARG A 253 12.26 20.83 -13.04
N ARG A 254 11.30 19.91 -13.12
CA ARG A 254 10.67 19.50 -14.38
C ARG A 254 9.54 20.42 -14.83
N THR A 255 8.76 20.95 -13.89
CA THR A 255 7.55 21.73 -14.21
C THR A 255 7.73 23.23 -14.07
N GLY A 256 8.77 23.70 -13.35
CA GLY A 256 8.95 25.10 -13.03
C GLY A 256 7.85 25.68 -12.12
N GLN A 257 6.85 24.86 -11.73
CA GLN A 257 5.76 25.30 -10.86
C GLN A 257 6.26 25.32 -9.41
N GLY A 258 6.05 26.46 -8.74
CA GLY A 258 6.49 26.67 -7.36
C GLY A 258 5.88 25.69 -6.35
N ALA A 259 6.30 25.80 -5.10
CA ALA A 259 6.03 24.90 -3.97
C ALA A 259 4.54 24.67 -3.57
N HIS A 260 3.60 25.13 -4.37
CA HIS A 260 2.15 24.99 -4.12
C HIS A 260 1.52 23.72 -4.70
N THR A 261 2.31 22.83 -5.33
CA THR A 261 1.80 21.53 -5.76
C THR A 261 1.72 20.59 -4.56
N HIS A 262 0.50 20.26 -4.14
CA HIS A 262 0.26 19.27 -3.11
C HIS A 262 0.72 17.89 -3.62
N LEU A 263 1.83 17.39 -3.08
CA LEU A 263 2.32 16.05 -3.34
C LEU A 263 1.63 15.07 -2.38
N ALA A 264 1.24 13.89 -2.90
CA ALA A 264 0.73 12.81 -2.09
C ALA A 264 1.83 12.31 -1.13
N PHE A 265 1.60 12.36 0.18
CA PHE A 265 2.58 11.95 1.20
C PHE A 265 2.49 10.46 1.53
N GLY A 266 1.30 9.87 1.41
CA GLY A 266 1.06 8.45 1.68
C GLY A 266 2.01 7.48 0.99
N PRO A 267 2.34 7.64 -0.30
CA PRO A 267 3.30 6.77 -0.99
C PRO A 267 4.71 6.82 -0.39
N ALA A 268 5.14 8.00 0.08
CA ALA A 268 6.44 8.14 0.74
C ALA A 268 6.45 7.44 2.10
N ILE A 269 5.37 7.57 2.89
CA ILE A 269 5.18 6.84 4.15
C ILE A 269 5.13 5.33 3.87
N GLY A 270 4.34 4.89 2.89
CA GLY A 270 4.21 3.48 2.51
C GLY A 270 5.55 2.85 2.12
N ALA A 271 6.34 3.55 1.30
CA ALA A 271 7.68 3.12 0.93
C ALA A 271 8.63 3.07 2.14
N ALA A 272 8.57 4.05 3.04
CA ALA A 272 9.37 4.10 4.25
C ALA A 272 9.03 2.95 5.22
N ILE A 273 7.73 2.65 5.40
CA ILE A 273 7.25 1.50 6.19
C ILE A 273 7.80 0.20 5.60
N TRP A 274 7.71 0.04 4.28
CA TRP A 274 8.17 -1.16 3.59
C TRP A 274 9.69 -1.35 3.71
N VAL A 275 10.47 -0.28 3.54
CA VAL A 275 11.92 -0.30 3.74
C VAL A 275 12.26 -0.64 5.19
N TRP A 276 11.55 -0.06 6.17
CA TRP A 276 11.73 -0.37 7.58
C TRP A 276 11.43 -1.86 7.88
N MET A 277 10.39 -2.42 7.30
CA MET A 277 10.06 -3.84 7.45
C MET A 277 11.23 -4.75 7.08
N LEU A 278 11.94 -4.45 6.00
CA LEU A 278 13.05 -5.29 5.53
C LEU A 278 14.37 -5.02 6.27
N PHE A 279 14.66 -3.76 6.57
CA PHE A 279 16.01 -3.37 7.03
C PHE A 279 16.05 -2.82 8.45
N GLY A 280 14.91 -2.40 9.03
CA GLY A 280 14.87 -1.72 10.31
C GLY A 280 15.38 -2.57 11.48
N ALA A 281 14.93 -3.80 11.58
CA ALA A 281 15.29 -4.69 12.69
C ALA A 281 16.74 -5.16 12.60
N SER A 282 17.29 -5.37 11.41
CA SER A 282 18.65 -5.91 11.19
C SER A 282 19.76 -4.89 11.44
N HIS A 283 19.53 -3.62 11.07
CA HIS A 283 20.56 -2.59 11.14
C HIS A 283 20.46 -1.69 12.37
N LEU A 284 19.28 -1.44 12.87
CA LEU A 284 19.06 -0.55 14.01
C LEU A 284 18.87 -1.27 15.34
N GLY A 285 18.50 -2.54 15.34
CA GLY A 285 18.40 -3.36 16.56
C GLY A 285 19.70 -3.47 17.35
N PRO A 286 20.89 -3.64 16.73
CA PRO A 286 22.16 -3.60 17.44
C PRO A 286 22.48 -2.21 18.01
N TRP A 287 22.15 -1.15 17.28
CA TRP A 287 22.41 0.24 17.69
C TRP A 287 21.48 0.69 18.81
N ALA A 288 20.18 0.33 18.74
CA ALA A 288 19.21 0.59 19.80
C ALA A 288 19.61 -0.11 21.13
N ARG A 289 20.10 -1.37 21.05
CA ARG A 289 20.62 -2.09 22.20
C ARG A 289 21.87 -1.45 22.81
N GLN A 290 22.76 -0.88 22.01
CA GLN A 290 23.94 -0.14 22.50
C GLN A 290 23.56 1.15 23.25
N MET A 291 22.43 1.75 22.88
CA MET A 291 21.90 2.95 23.55
C MET A 291 20.97 2.62 24.75
N GLY A 292 20.83 1.35 25.13
CA GLY A 292 19.96 0.93 26.23
C GLY A 292 18.47 1.07 25.94
N LEU A 293 18.10 1.18 24.65
CA LEU A 293 16.70 1.17 24.24
C LEU A 293 16.25 -0.29 24.08
N PRO A 294 15.10 -0.67 24.68
CA PRO A 294 14.60 -2.03 24.66
C PRO A 294 14.24 -2.54 23.26
#